data_0052bc992b9617a5cfe7f490f5061a5b
#
_entry.id   0052bc992b9617a5cfe7f490f5061a5b
#
_cell.length_a   1.000
_cell.length_b   1.000
_cell.length_c   1.000
_cell.angle_alpha   90.00
_cell.angle_beta   90.00
_cell.angle_gamma   90.00
#
_symmetry.space_group_name_H-M   'P 1'
#
loop_
_entity.id
_entity.type
_entity.pdbx_description
1 polymer ?
#
loop_
_entity_poly.entity_id
_entity_poly.type
_entity_poly.pdbx_seq_one_letter_code
_entity_poly.pdbx_strand_id
1 'polypeptide(L)'
;AALPFLEEIAQKAQKETRKHFGNSVAIFTPLYIANYCENYCVYCGFNCHNKIKRAQLNAEEIEKEMQAIAETGLEEVLILTGESPNKSSVEYIGEACKIAKKYFKLIGLEVYPMDSKDYAYLHECGADFVTVFQETYNSDKYKTLHLGGRKRIFPYRLNAQERAIMGGMRGVGFAALLGLDDFRKDALATGMHAYLLQKKYPHAEIAFSCPRLRSLITIRSIQKMFMNHSFYRSFVHIESLCHLQALRSQHVNVKDSVTTSFRSQRRRFQQE
;
A
#
# COMPACT_ATOMS: atom_id res chain seq x y z
N ALA A 1 -13.60 16.87 -16.92
CA ALA A 1 -14.76 17.50 -16.28
C ALA A 1 -14.43 18.20 -14.95
N ALA A 2 -13.45 17.74 -14.15
CA ALA A 2 -13.15 18.32 -12.83
C ALA A 2 -12.19 19.54 -12.87
N LEU A 3 -11.59 19.87 -13.99
CA LEU A 3 -10.60 20.96 -14.11
C LEU A 3 -11.07 22.33 -13.62
N PRO A 4 -12.26 22.79 -14.03
CA PRO A 4 -12.74 24.10 -13.61
C PRO A 4 -13.04 24.20 -12.11
N PHE A 5 -13.25 23.07 -11.45
CA PHE A 5 -13.65 22.97 -10.04
C PHE A 5 -12.54 22.43 -9.11
N LEU A 6 -11.31 22.32 -9.62
CA LEU A 6 -10.23 21.69 -8.84
C LEU A 6 -9.96 22.43 -7.52
N GLU A 7 -9.90 23.76 -7.56
CA GLU A 7 -9.66 24.58 -6.38
C GLU A 7 -10.79 24.45 -5.36
N GLU A 8 -12.04 24.52 -5.83
CA GLU A 8 -13.21 24.35 -4.96
C GLU A 8 -13.23 22.97 -4.29
N ILE A 9 -12.92 21.90 -5.05
CA ILE A 9 -12.84 20.54 -4.53
C ILE A 9 -11.70 20.43 -3.51
N ALA A 10 -10.54 21.02 -3.78
CA ALA A 10 -9.39 21.02 -2.87
C ALA A 10 -9.71 21.72 -1.54
N GLN A 11 -10.39 22.86 -1.59
CA GLN A 11 -10.82 23.59 -0.39
C GLN A 11 -11.85 22.79 0.42
N LYS A 12 -12.80 22.13 -0.24
CA LYS A 12 -13.75 21.22 0.46
C LYS A 12 -13.02 20.05 1.12
N ALA A 13 -12.12 19.39 0.40
CA ALA A 13 -11.32 18.30 0.95
C ALA A 13 -10.49 18.76 2.15
N GLN A 14 -9.82 19.92 2.06
CA GLN A 14 -9.06 20.49 3.18
C GLN A 14 -9.95 20.76 4.40
N LYS A 15 -11.16 21.30 4.19
CA LYS A 15 -12.11 21.57 5.26
C LYS A 15 -12.54 20.26 5.97
N GLU A 16 -12.86 19.20 5.21
CA GLU A 16 -13.21 17.91 5.77
C GLU A 16 -12.02 17.26 6.49
N THR A 17 -10.81 17.33 5.92
CA THR A 17 -9.59 16.84 6.56
C THR A 17 -9.37 17.53 7.91
N ARG A 18 -9.44 18.87 7.96
CA ARG A 18 -9.29 19.62 9.23
C ARG A 18 -10.34 19.29 10.25
N LYS A 19 -11.58 19.08 9.80
CA LYS A 19 -12.72 18.73 10.69
C LYS A 19 -12.51 17.36 11.35
N HIS A 20 -11.98 16.38 10.64
CA HIS A 20 -11.88 15.00 11.12
C HIS A 20 -10.50 14.66 11.72
N PHE A 21 -9.44 15.31 11.28
CA PHE A 21 -8.05 14.99 11.66
C PHE A 21 -7.30 16.17 12.28
N GLY A 22 -7.88 17.36 12.25
CA GLY A 22 -7.19 18.57 12.72
C GLY A 22 -5.95 18.87 11.87
N ASN A 23 -4.82 19.15 12.54
CA ASN A 23 -3.53 19.39 11.92
C ASN A 23 -2.57 18.20 12.10
N SER A 24 -3.06 17.07 12.59
CA SER A 24 -2.23 15.88 12.82
C SER A 24 -1.97 15.14 11.51
N VAL A 25 -0.72 14.72 11.32
CA VAL A 25 -0.28 13.90 10.19
C VAL A 25 0.42 12.67 10.74
N ALA A 26 -0.05 11.48 10.37
CA ALA A 26 0.62 10.23 10.67
C ALA A 26 1.78 10.03 9.67
N ILE A 27 2.97 9.73 10.18
CA ILE A 27 4.16 9.49 9.36
C ILE A 27 4.67 8.10 9.67
N PHE A 28 4.90 7.31 8.63
CA PHE A 28 5.44 5.96 8.73
C PHE A 28 6.52 5.72 7.66
N THR A 29 7.29 4.66 7.85
CA THR A 29 8.23 4.20 6.84
C THR A 29 7.95 2.75 6.44
N PRO A 30 8.13 2.40 5.16
CA PRO A 30 8.07 1.01 4.72
C PRO A 30 9.35 0.26 5.08
N LEU A 31 9.22 -0.96 5.59
CA LEU A 31 10.30 -1.91 5.81
C LEU A 31 10.07 -3.19 4.99
N TYR A 32 10.90 -3.41 3.98
CA TYR A 32 10.90 -4.67 3.23
C TYR A 32 11.67 -5.75 4.01
N ILE A 33 10.96 -6.76 4.51
CA ILE A 33 11.59 -7.89 5.21
C ILE A 33 11.95 -9.04 4.26
N ALA A 34 11.31 -9.11 3.08
CA ALA A 34 11.65 -10.07 2.01
C ALA A 34 11.23 -9.54 0.64
N ASN A 35 11.96 -9.91 -0.42
CA ASN A 35 11.65 -9.50 -1.80
C ASN A 35 11.41 -10.68 -2.76
N TYR A 36 11.26 -11.90 -2.24
CA TYR A 36 10.85 -13.05 -3.04
C TYR A 36 9.41 -12.88 -3.50
N CYS A 37 9.14 -13.15 -4.79
CA CYS A 37 7.81 -13.06 -5.39
C CYS A 37 7.60 -14.18 -6.39
N GLU A 38 6.45 -14.83 -6.36
CA GLU A 38 6.08 -15.93 -7.27
C GLU A 38 5.21 -15.43 -8.43
N ASN A 39 4.84 -14.14 -8.44
CA ASN A 39 3.97 -13.58 -9.45
C ASN A 39 4.73 -13.10 -10.69
N TYR A 40 4.05 -13.22 -11.84
CA TYR A 40 4.50 -12.63 -13.09
C TYR A 40 3.64 -11.40 -13.43
N CYS A 41 4.02 -10.25 -12.87
CA CYS A 41 3.43 -8.95 -13.19
C CYS A 41 4.36 -8.19 -14.13
N VAL A 42 3.87 -7.80 -15.32
CA VAL A 42 4.72 -7.22 -16.38
C VAL A 42 5.35 -5.87 -16.02
N TYR A 43 4.83 -5.19 -15.01
CA TYR A 43 5.26 -3.86 -14.56
C TYR A 43 6.10 -3.87 -13.28
N CYS A 44 6.22 -5.01 -12.61
CA CYS A 44 6.78 -5.07 -11.26
C CYS A 44 8.25 -5.46 -11.26
N GLY A 45 9.07 -4.72 -10.51
CA GLY A 45 10.48 -5.03 -10.32
C GLY A 45 10.73 -6.36 -9.60
N PHE A 46 9.78 -6.81 -8.74
CA PHE A 46 9.86 -8.10 -8.04
C PHE A 46 9.32 -9.28 -8.86
N ASN A 47 8.93 -9.07 -10.12
CA ASN A 47 8.51 -10.12 -11.02
C ASN A 47 9.44 -11.35 -10.93
N CYS A 48 8.84 -12.55 -10.86
CA CYS A 48 9.57 -13.81 -10.65
C CYS A 48 10.64 -14.10 -11.74
N HIS A 49 10.47 -13.54 -12.93
CA HIS A 49 11.44 -13.69 -14.03
C HIS A 49 12.57 -12.65 -14.02
N ASN A 50 12.46 -11.60 -13.20
CA ASN A 50 13.52 -10.61 -13.10
C ASN A 50 14.73 -11.16 -12.33
N LYS A 51 15.89 -11.02 -12.92
CA LYS A 51 17.18 -11.39 -12.31
C LYS A 51 17.63 -10.29 -11.36
N ILE A 52 17.03 -10.25 -10.17
CA ILE A 52 17.43 -9.34 -9.09
C ILE A 52 17.95 -10.15 -7.91
N LYS A 53 18.78 -9.54 -7.08
CA LYS A 53 19.19 -10.16 -5.81
C LYS A 53 17.96 -10.35 -4.94
N ARG A 54 17.70 -11.58 -4.52
CA ARG A 54 16.62 -11.93 -3.60
C ARG A 54 17.19 -12.05 -2.19
N ALA A 55 16.46 -11.49 -1.24
CA ALA A 55 16.82 -11.53 0.18
C ALA A 55 15.57 -11.72 1.04
N GLN A 56 15.79 -12.28 2.21
CA GLN A 56 14.82 -12.43 3.29
C GLN A 56 15.59 -12.19 4.58
N LEU A 57 15.14 -11.25 5.39
CA LEU A 57 15.77 -10.92 6.66
C LEU A 57 15.42 -11.98 7.70
N ASN A 58 16.38 -12.34 8.54
CA ASN A 58 16.13 -13.13 9.73
C ASN A 58 15.61 -12.25 10.88
N ALA A 59 15.22 -12.86 12.01
CA ALA A 59 14.63 -12.13 13.14
C ALA A 59 15.56 -11.06 13.72
N GLU A 60 16.86 -11.31 13.81
CA GLU A 60 17.86 -10.37 14.33
C GLU A 60 18.03 -9.17 13.39
N GLU A 61 18.06 -9.42 12.07
CA GLU A 61 18.13 -8.37 11.06
C GLU A 61 16.86 -7.51 11.05
N ILE A 62 15.68 -8.13 11.17
CA ILE A 62 14.39 -7.42 11.29
C ILE A 62 14.40 -6.54 12.53
N GLU A 63 14.80 -7.06 13.69
CA GLU A 63 14.83 -6.30 14.94
C GLU A 63 15.77 -5.11 14.85
N LYS A 64 16.96 -5.30 14.28
CA LYS A 64 17.95 -4.22 14.07
C LYS A 64 17.43 -3.11 13.16
N GLU A 65 16.77 -3.45 12.07
CA GLU A 65 16.17 -2.45 11.17
C GLU A 65 15.01 -1.71 11.87
N MET A 66 14.17 -2.41 12.62
CA MET A 66 13.07 -1.80 13.37
C MET A 66 13.57 -0.87 14.47
N GLN A 67 14.62 -1.26 15.20
CA GLN A 67 15.26 -0.38 16.18
C GLN A 67 15.79 0.88 15.53
N ALA A 68 16.51 0.77 14.42
CA ALA A 68 17.04 1.93 13.69
C ALA A 68 15.94 2.88 13.19
N ILE A 69 14.78 2.32 12.80
CA ILE A 69 13.61 3.13 12.43
C ILE A 69 13.03 3.83 13.65
N ALA A 70 12.85 3.12 14.76
CA ALA A 70 12.29 3.68 16.00
C ALA A 70 13.16 4.82 16.57
N GLU A 71 14.48 4.73 16.45
CA GLU A 71 15.43 5.77 16.84
C GLU A 71 15.21 7.10 16.08
N THR A 72 14.56 7.08 14.92
CA THR A 72 14.15 8.30 14.20
C THR A 72 12.94 9.01 14.80
N GLY A 73 12.29 8.42 15.80
CA GLY A 73 11.07 8.92 16.43
C GLY A 73 9.77 8.56 15.70
N LEU A 74 9.82 7.69 14.69
CA LEU A 74 8.63 7.18 14.03
C LEU A 74 7.90 6.18 14.93
N GLU A 75 6.59 6.34 15.04
CA GLU A 75 5.72 5.49 15.86
C GLU A 75 4.94 4.44 15.06
N GLU A 76 5.07 4.47 13.73
CA GLU A 76 4.36 3.60 12.80
C GLU A 76 5.32 3.00 11.78
N VAL A 77 5.14 1.71 11.49
CA VAL A 77 5.89 0.98 10.46
C VAL A 77 4.94 0.25 9.51
N LEU A 78 5.28 0.23 8.22
CA LEU A 78 4.61 -0.60 7.22
C LEU A 78 5.55 -1.73 6.80
N ILE A 79 5.21 -2.96 7.18
CA ILE A 79 5.98 -4.16 6.85
C ILE A 79 5.57 -4.65 5.46
N LEU A 80 6.56 -4.82 4.58
CA LEU A 80 6.35 -5.26 3.20
C LEU A 80 7.08 -6.57 2.90
N THR A 81 6.45 -7.38 2.06
CA THR A 81 7.10 -8.54 1.42
C THR A 81 6.81 -8.57 -0.07
N GLY A 82 7.60 -9.31 -0.82
CA GLY A 82 7.12 -9.84 -2.09
C GLY A 82 6.04 -10.91 -1.83
N GLU A 83 5.26 -11.22 -2.86
CA GLU A 83 4.17 -12.19 -2.75
C GLU A 83 4.70 -13.62 -2.97
N SER A 84 5.29 -14.22 -1.94
CA SER A 84 5.77 -15.61 -1.91
C SER A 84 5.41 -16.27 -0.58
N PRO A 85 4.26 -16.97 -0.47
CA PRO A 85 3.88 -17.67 0.74
C PRO A 85 4.91 -18.70 1.22
N ASN A 86 5.70 -19.25 0.28
CA ASN A 86 6.75 -20.21 0.61
C ASN A 86 7.98 -19.57 1.30
N LYS A 87 8.28 -18.30 0.98
CA LYS A 87 9.42 -17.57 1.57
C LYS A 87 8.98 -16.59 2.66
N SER A 88 7.81 -16.01 2.51
CA SER A 88 7.23 -15.09 3.49
C SER A 88 5.93 -15.70 3.98
N SER A 89 6.04 -16.80 4.77
CA SER A 89 4.86 -17.46 5.33
C SER A 89 4.11 -16.54 6.31
N VAL A 90 2.89 -16.89 6.64
CA VAL A 90 2.08 -16.14 7.62
C VAL A 90 2.79 -16.06 8.97
N GLU A 91 3.44 -17.15 9.39
CA GLU A 91 4.20 -17.24 10.64
C GLU A 91 5.43 -16.30 10.62
N TYR A 92 6.15 -16.25 9.50
CA TYR A 92 7.28 -15.34 9.32
C TYR A 92 6.85 -13.86 9.41
N ILE A 93 5.74 -13.50 8.76
CA ILE A 93 5.17 -12.15 8.86
C ILE A 93 4.68 -11.87 10.28
N GLY A 94 4.04 -12.85 10.92
CA GLY A 94 3.60 -12.76 12.32
C GLY A 94 4.74 -12.53 13.30
N GLU A 95 5.87 -13.20 13.11
CA GLU A 95 7.07 -12.97 13.93
C GLU A 95 7.61 -11.55 13.75
N ALA A 96 7.65 -11.04 12.51
CA ALA A 96 8.01 -9.65 12.26
C ALA A 96 7.05 -8.66 12.96
N CYS A 97 5.73 -8.95 12.99
CA CYS A 97 4.76 -8.15 13.74
C CYS A 97 5.03 -8.13 15.23
N LYS A 98 5.35 -9.29 15.83
CA LYS A 98 5.70 -9.40 17.26
C LYS A 98 6.96 -8.61 17.60
N ILE A 99 7.97 -8.63 16.73
CA ILE A 99 9.17 -7.80 16.88
C ILE A 99 8.80 -6.32 16.78
N ALA A 100 8.02 -5.93 15.76
CA ALA A 100 7.58 -4.55 15.55
C ALA A 100 6.81 -3.98 16.75
N LYS A 101 6.01 -4.79 17.43
CA LYS A 101 5.22 -4.40 18.61
C LYS A 101 6.05 -3.88 19.78
N LYS A 102 7.35 -4.23 19.84
CA LYS A 102 8.29 -3.71 20.84
C LYS A 102 8.65 -2.26 20.62
N TYR A 103 8.53 -1.76 19.37
CA TYR A 103 9.06 -0.47 18.93
C TYR A 103 8.01 0.51 18.42
N PHE A 104 6.88 0.01 17.88
CA PHE A 104 5.90 0.81 17.20
C PHE A 104 4.51 0.70 17.82
N LYS A 105 3.77 1.80 17.79
CA LYS A 105 2.37 1.87 18.24
C LYS A 105 1.40 1.35 17.19
N LEU A 106 1.75 1.51 15.90
CA LEU A 106 0.93 1.10 14.77
C LEU A 106 1.75 0.27 13.79
N ILE A 107 1.22 -0.90 13.42
CA ILE A 107 1.87 -1.84 12.53
C ILE A 107 0.96 -2.11 11.35
N GLY A 108 1.39 -1.63 10.19
CA GLY A 108 0.72 -1.89 8.92
C GLY A 108 1.40 -3.01 8.14
N LEU A 109 0.62 -3.67 7.30
CA LEU A 109 1.10 -4.72 6.40
C LEU A 109 0.78 -4.35 4.95
N GLU A 110 1.76 -4.50 4.06
CA GLU A 110 1.57 -4.50 2.62
C GLU A 110 2.14 -5.80 2.06
N VAL A 111 1.31 -6.84 2.12
CA VAL A 111 1.67 -8.23 1.82
C VAL A 111 0.65 -8.84 0.86
N TYR A 112 0.85 -10.09 0.46
CA TYR A 112 -0.09 -10.79 -0.42
C TYR A 112 -1.46 -11.01 0.24
N PRO A 113 -2.56 -11.10 -0.55
CA PRO A 113 -3.88 -11.42 -0.03
C PRO A 113 -3.92 -12.77 0.68
N MET A 114 -4.59 -12.82 1.82
CA MET A 114 -4.69 -14.00 2.69
C MET A 114 -6.15 -14.31 3.01
N ASP A 115 -6.40 -15.45 3.63
CA ASP A 115 -7.71 -15.79 4.18
C ASP A 115 -7.95 -15.08 5.52
N SER A 116 -9.21 -14.98 5.93
CA SER A 116 -9.58 -14.25 7.16
C SER A 116 -8.90 -14.81 8.41
N LYS A 117 -8.70 -16.13 8.48
CA LYS A 117 -7.99 -16.79 9.60
C LYS A 117 -6.51 -16.37 9.68
N ASP A 118 -5.86 -16.19 8.53
CA ASP A 118 -4.47 -15.78 8.48
C ASP A 118 -4.33 -14.30 8.88
N TYR A 119 -5.28 -13.47 8.45
CA TYR A 119 -5.36 -12.09 8.94
C TYR A 119 -5.66 -12.01 10.43
N ALA A 120 -6.51 -12.89 10.98
CA ALA A 120 -6.77 -12.95 12.41
C ALA A 120 -5.49 -13.30 13.20
N TYR A 121 -4.73 -14.29 12.75
CA TYR A 121 -3.43 -14.60 13.34
C TYR A 121 -2.45 -13.43 13.30
N LEU A 122 -2.35 -12.72 12.17
CA LEU A 122 -1.47 -11.55 12.05
C LEU A 122 -1.93 -10.40 12.94
N HIS A 123 -3.26 -10.22 13.12
CA HIS A 123 -3.80 -9.25 14.06
C HIS A 123 -3.43 -9.60 15.49
N GLU A 124 -3.55 -10.85 15.89
CA GLU A 124 -3.10 -11.33 17.21
C GLU A 124 -1.60 -11.11 17.43
N CYS A 125 -0.79 -11.23 16.36
CA CYS A 125 0.65 -10.92 16.40
C CYS A 125 0.95 -9.42 16.53
N GLY A 126 -0.05 -8.55 16.35
CA GLY A 126 0.08 -7.11 16.55
C GLY A 126 -0.12 -6.25 15.31
N ALA A 127 -0.53 -6.81 14.17
CA ALA A 127 -0.87 -6.02 13.01
C ALA A 127 -2.19 -5.26 13.19
N ASP A 128 -2.20 -3.96 12.87
CA ASP A 128 -3.35 -3.09 13.04
C ASP A 128 -4.15 -2.94 11.73
N PHE A 129 -3.46 -2.82 10.62
CA PHE A 129 -4.09 -2.60 9.32
C PHE A 129 -3.34 -3.29 8.20
N VAL A 130 -4.04 -3.50 7.09
CA VAL A 130 -3.44 -4.08 5.89
C VAL A 130 -3.78 -3.25 4.65
N THR A 131 -2.81 -3.11 3.78
CA THR A 131 -2.99 -2.48 2.47
C THR A 131 -2.78 -3.52 1.38
N VAL A 132 -3.78 -3.68 0.51
CA VAL A 132 -3.69 -4.51 -0.69
C VAL A 132 -4.16 -3.72 -1.89
N PHE A 133 -3.24 -3.33 -2.76
CA PHE A 133 -3.59 -2.60 -3.97
C PHE A 133 -4.25 -3.52 -4.99
N GLN A 134 -5.40 -3.08 -5.51
CA GLN A 134 -6.11 -3.80 -6.58
C GLN A 134 -5.36 -3.71 -7.91
N GLU A 135 -4.48 -2.75 -8.06
CA GLU A 135 -3.70 -2.42 -9.24
C GLU A 135 -4.54 -1.76 -10.34
N THR A 136 -5.51 -2.44 -10.90
CA THR A 136 -6.57 -1.89 -11.76
C THR A 136 -7.88 -2.64 -11.52
N TYR A 137 -8.99 -1.94 -11.67
CA TYR A 137 -10.35 -2.51 -11.56
C TYR A 137 -10.88 -3.03 -12.91
N ASN A 138 -10.17 -2.79 -14.00
CA ASN A 138 -10.47 -3.39 -15.31
C ASN A 138 -10.00 -4.84 -15.33
N SER A 139 -10.92 -5.79 -15.20
CA SER A 139 -10.62 -7.22 -15.13
C SER A 139 -9.93 -7.77 -16.38
N ASP A 140 -10.24 -7.23 -17.56
CA ASP A 140 -9.62 -7.69 -18.81
C ASP A 140 -8.19 -7.15 -18.93
N LYS A 141 -7.97 -5.87 -18.57
CA LYS A 141 -6.65 -5.31 -18.48
C LYS A 141 -5.81 -6.03 -17.42
N TYR A 142 -6.41 -6.35 -16.27
CA TYR A 142 -5.77 -7.07 -15.17
C TYR A 142 -5.15 -8.40 -15.63
N LYS A 143 -5.88 -9.18 -16.46
CA LYS A 143 -5.40 -10.45 -17.02
C LYS A 143 -4.16 -10.30 -17.89
N THR A 144 -4.05 -9.19 -18.62
CA THR A 144 -2.90 -8.90 -19.48
C THR A 144 -1.66 -8.42 -18.71
N LEU A 145 -1.85 -7.97 -17.48
CA LEU A 145 -0.79 -7.45 -16.62
C LEU A 145 -0.25 -8.48 -15.63
N HIS A 146 -1.08 -9.44 -15.21
CA HIS A 146 -0.76 -10.49 -14.24
C HIS A 146 -0.78 -11.85 -14.90
N LEU A 147 0.36 -12.25 -15.48
CA LEU A 147 0.45 -13.42 -16.37
C LEU A 147 0.61 -14.74 -15.62
N GLY A 148 1.05 -14.70 -14.36
CA GLY A 148 1.28 -15.90 -13.54
C GLY A 148 1.27 -15.61 -12.04
N GLY A 149 1.21 -16.67 -11.23
CA GLY A 149 1.15 -16.61 -9.79
C GLY A 149 -0.25 -16.34 -9.22
N ARG A 150 -0.37 -16.29 -7.89
CA ARG A 150 -1.66 -16.10 -7.20
C ARG A 150 -2.29 -14.74 -7.44
N LYS A 151 -1.49 -13.71 -7.67
CA LYS A 151 -1.97 -12.34 -7.98
C LYS A 151 -2.85 -12.30 -9.22
N ARG A 152 -2.73 -13.27 -10.13
CA ARG A 152 -3.59 -13.38 -11.31
C ARG A 152 -5.09 -13.57 -10.98
N ILE A 153 -5.42 -14.03 -9.78
CA ILE A 153 -6.80 -14.33 -9.37
C ILE A 153 -7.48 -13.02 -8.94
N PHE A 154 -8.07 -12.30 -9.91
CA PHE A 154 -8.69 -11.00 -9.71
C PHE A 154 -9.74 -10.97 -8.57
N PRO A 155 -10.75 -11.88 -8.49
CA PRO A 155 -11.74 -11.82 -7.44
C PRO A 155 -11.15 -12.04 -6.04
N TYR A 156 -10.15 -12.91 -5.91
CA TYR A 156 -9.49 -13.16 -4.64
C TYR A 156 -8.78 -11.91 -4.12
N ARG A 157 -8.11 -11.17 -5.02
CA ARG A 157 -7.45 -9.91 -4.66
C ARG A 157 -8.46 -8.82 -4.35
N LEU A 158 -9.54 -8.69 -5.15
CA LEU A 158 -10.58 -7.70 -4.95
C LEU A 158 -11.22 -7.78 -3.56
N ASN A 159 -11.42 -8.98 -3.04
CA ASN A 159 -12.03 -9.20 -1.74
C ASN A 159 -11.02 -9.29 -0.58
N ALA A 160 -9.77 -8.87 -0.76
CA ALA A 160 -8.73 -8.98 0.26
C ALA A 160 -9.02 -8.11 1.49
N GLN A 161 -9.45 -6.87 1.28
CA GLN A 161 -9.76 -5.92 2.36
C GLN A 161 -10.93 -6.42 3.22
N GLU A 162 -11.95 -7.00 2.59
CA GLU A 162 -13.07 -7.57 3.34
C GLU A 162 -12.62 -8.72 4.23
N ARG A 163 -11.80 -9.64 3.70
CA ARG A 163 -11.24 -10.73 4.51
C ARG A 163 -10.38 -10.24 5.66
N ALA A 164 -9.64 -9.16 5.45
CA ALA A 164 -8.83 -8.55 6.50
C ALA A 164 -9.70 -7.98 7.64
N ILE A 165 -10.79 -7.28 7.32
CA ILE A 165 -11.74 -6.79 8.32
C ILE A 165 -12.39 -7.97 9.07
N MET A 166 -12.80 -9.00 8.35
CA MET A 166 -13.34 -10.23 8.95
C MET A 166 -12.32 -10.94 9.86
N GLY A 167 -11.02 -10.79 9.58
CA GLY A 167 -9.92 -11.27 10.43
C GLY A 167 -9.59 -10.33 11.59
N GLY A 168 -10.36 -9.27 11.83
CA GLY A 168 -10.18 -8.37 12.98
C GLY A 168 -9.25 -7.18 12.74
N MET A 169 -8.72 -7.00 11.53
CA MET A 169 -7.92 -5.81 11.22
C MET A 169 -8.75 -4.54 11.44
N ARG A 170 -8.18 -3.58 12.16
CA ARG A 170 -8.82 -2.30 12.48
C ARG A 170 -9.01 -1.44 11.23
N GLY A 171 -8.05 -1.48 10.31
CA GLY A 171 -8.08 -0.66 9.11
C GLY A 171 -7.64 -1.40 7.85
N VAL A 172 -8.08 -0.88 6.71
CA VAL A 172 -7.71 -1.39 5.39
C VAL A 172 -7.39 -0.27 4.41
N GLY A 173 -6.32 -0.48 3.64
CA GLY A 173 -5.87 0.44 2.61
C GLY A 173 -6.30 0.02 1.21
N PHE A 174 -6.71 1.00 0.42
CA PHE A 174 -7.14 0.84 -0.96
C PHE A 174 -6.26 1.61 -1.91
N ALA A 175 -5.92 1.02 -3.04
CA ALA A 175 -5.33 1.73 -4.17
C ALA A 175 -5.50 0.99 -5.49
N ALA A 176 -5.46 1.76 -6.56
CA ALA A 176 -5.08 1.31 -7.89
C ALA A 176 -3.70 1.89 -8.24
N LEU A 177 -2.88 1.15 -8.98
CA LEU A 177 -1.63 1.67 -9.53
C LEU A 177 -1.95 2.52 -10.76
N LEU A 178 -2.03 3.82 -10.53
CA LEU A 178 -2.46 4.77 -11.56
C LEU A 178 -1.50 4.76 -12.75
N GLY A 179 -2.04 4.47 -13.92
CA GLY A 179 -1.30 4.37 -15.18
C GLY A 179 -1.23 2.97 -15.79
N LEU A 180 -1.75 1.97 -15.12
CA LEU A 180 -1.93 0.65 -15.73
C LEU A 180 -3.11 0.64 -16.71
N ASP A 181 -4.17 1.39 -16.42
CA ASP A 181 -5.34 1.62 -17.28
C ASP A 181 -5.82 3.09 -17.16
N ASP A 182 -7.06 3.39 -17.57
CA ASP A 182 -7.65 4.73 -17.38
C ASP A 182 -7.73 5.07 -15.88
N PHE A 183 -6.84 5.96 -15.46
CA PHE A 183 -6.69 6.34 -14.05
C PHE A 183 -7.96 6.94 -13.43
N ARG A 184 -8.87 7.53 -14.23
CA ARG A 184 -10.12 8.10 -13.74
C ARG A 184 -11.11 7.00 -13.37
N LYS A 185 -11.18 5.95 -14.18
CA LYS A 185 -12.01 4.77 -13.91
C LYS A 185 -11.48 4.03 -12.70
N ASP A 186 -10.17 3.79 -12.64
CA ASP A 186 -9.54 3.12 -11.51
C ASP A 186 -9.70 3.93 -10.21
N ALA A 187 -9.51 5.25 -10.25
CA ALA A 187 -9.71 6.11 -9.08
C ALA A 187 -11.16 6.09 -8.57
N LEU A 188 -12.15 6.20 -9.49
CA LEU A 188 -13.56 6.09 -9.13
C LEU A 188 -13.90 4.72 -8.55
N ALA A 189 -13.44 3.65 -9.20
CA ALA A 189 -13.68 2.29 -8.74
C ALA A 189 -13.06 2.01 -7.37
N THR A 190 -11.85 2.54 -7.10
CA THR A 190 -11.22 2.48 -5.78
C THR A 190 -12.10 3.13 -4.72
N GLY A 191 -12.59 4.35 -4.99
CA GLY A 191 -13.48 5.06 -4.07
C GLY A 191 -14.80 4.33 -3.85
N MET A 192 -15.41 3.80 -4.90
CA MET A 192 -16.65 3.02 -4.82
C MET A 192 -16.47 1.72 -4.03
N HIS A 193 -15.37 1.02 -4.23
CA HIS A 193 -15.05 -0.20 -3.48
C HIS A 193 -14.95 0.09 -1.98
N ALA A 194 -14.16 1.08 -1.61
CA ALA A 194 -14.01 1.50 -0.22
C ALA A 194 -15.33 1.97 0.40
N TYR A 195 -16.13 2.75 -0.33
CA TYR A 195 -17.43 3.24 0.12
C TYR A 195 -18.41 2.09 0.39
N LEU A 196 -18.49 1.12 -0.51
CA LEU A 196 -19.38 -0.04 -0.34
C LEU A 196 -18.91 -0.91 0.83
N LEU A 197 -17.61 -1.11 0.99
CA LEU A 197 -17.06 -1.86 2.11
C LEU A 197 -17.33 -1.17 3.43
N GLN A 198 -17.15 0.14 3.51
CA GLN A 198 -17.42 0.89 4.74
C GLN A 198 -18.89 0.90 5.10
N LYS A 199 -19.80 0.91 4.14
CA LYS A 199 -21.24 0.71 4.43
C LYS A 199 -21.53 -0.63 5.10
N LYS A 200 -20.81 -1.67 4.67
CA LYS A 200 -20.95 -3.02 5.23
C LYS A 200 -20.27 -3.15 6.60
N TYR A 201 -19.15 -2.46 6.79
CA TYR A 201 -18.33 -2.48 8.00
C TYR A 201 -18.05 -1.04 8.50
N PRO A 202 -19.04 -0.38 9.15
CA PRO A 202 -18.91 1.03 9.54
C PRO A 202 -17.78 1.33 10.54
N HIS A 203 -17.35 0.31 11.29
CA HIS A 203 -16.26 0.41 12.27
C HIS A 203 -14.85 0.37 11.64
N ALA A 204 -14.72 -0.06 10.38
CA ALA A 204 -13.42 -0.20 9.74
C ALA A 204 -12.82 1.16 9.39
N GLU A 205 -11.56 1.36 9.70
CA GLU A 205 -10.80 2.51 9.23
C GLU A 205 -10.41 2.31 7.76
N ILE A 206 -10.68 3.30 6.92
CA ILE A 206 -10.38 3.27 5.49
C ILE A 206 -9.24 4.22 5.18
N ALA A 207 -8.23 3.73 4.48
CA ALA A 207 -7.15 4.54 3.94
C ALA A 207 -7.07 4.43 2.42
N PHE A 208 -6.64 5.51 1.76
CA PHE A 208 -6.37 5.53 0.33
C PHE A 208 -4.92 5.82 0.06
N SER A 209 -4.35 5.11 -0.91
CA SER A 209 -3.05 5.42 -1.48
C SER A 209 -3.19 5.70 -2.97
N CYS A 210 -2.33 6.57 -3.50
CA CYS A 210 -2.34 6.95 -4.91
C CYS A 210 -0.98 6.64 -5.57
N PRO A 211 -0.57 5.36 -5.62
CA PRO A 211 0.67 4.97 -6.29
C PRO A 211 0.56 5.25 -7.79
N ARG A 212 1.68 5.65 -8.37
CA ARG A 212 1.79 5.93 -9.81
C ARG A 212 2.79 5.01 -10.45
N LEU A 213 2.46 4.49 -11.62
CA LEU A 213 3.41 3.75 -12.44
C LEU A 213 4.60 4.67 -12.78
N ARG A 214 5.79 4.26 -12.37
CA ARG A 214 7.04 4.92 -12.74
C ARG A 214 7.79 4.03 -13.70
N SER A 215 8.34 4.60 -14.78
CA SER A 215 9.19 3.82 -15.67
C SER A 215 10.46 3.41 -14.92
N LEU A 216 10.68 2.12 -14.81
CA LEU A 216 12.03 1.59 -14.73
C LEU A 216 12.68 1.90 -16.08
N ILE A 217 13.74 2.67 -16.09
CA ILE A 217 14.65 3.14 -17.15
C ILE A 217 14.27 2.87 -18.65
N THR A 218 13.36 1.97 -18.95
CA THR A 218 13.09 1.43 -20.30
C THR A 218 11.79 1.91 -20.97
N ILE A 219 10.91 2.68 -20.32
CA ILE A 219 9.62 3.07 -20.93
C ILE A 219 9.47 4.60 -20.97
N ARG A 220 10.19 5.23 -21.90
CA ARG A 220 10.11 6.69 -22.15
C ARG A 220 8.73 7.19 -22.61
N SER A 221 7.86 6.34 -23.14
CA SER A 221 6.57 6.73 -23.71
C SER A 221 5.47 7.02 -22.67
N ILE A 222 5.55 6.42 -21.48
CA ILE A 222 4.53 6.58 -20.41
C ILE A 222 4.76 7.86 -19.59
N GLN A 223 5.99 8.37 -19.53
CA GLN A 223 6.32 9.58 -18.75
C GLN A 223 5.57 10.84 -19.19
N LYS A 224 5.28 11.01 -20.48
CA LYS A 224 4.59 12.22 -21.00
C LYS A 224 3.15 12.36 -20.50
N MET A 225 2.48 11.26 -20.15
CA MET A 225 1.06 11.26 -19.75
C MET A 225 0.83 11.68 -18.29
N PHE A 226 1.84 11.55 -17.42
CA PHE A 226 1.71 11.73 -15.96
C PHE A 226 2.30 13.02 -15.39
N MET A 227 3.03 13.80 -16.18
CA MET A 227 3.70 15.02 -15.69
C MET A 227 2.77 16.20 -15.44
N ASN A 228 1.51 16.14 -15.88
CA ASN A 228 0.56 17.24 -15.72
C ASN A 228 -0.42 17.00 -14.57
N HIS A 229 -0.73 18.04 -13.81
CA HIS A 229 -1.75 18.32 -12.77
C HIS A 229 -2.87 17.28 -12.49
N SER A 230 -2.94 16.21 -13.25
CA SER A 230 -3.99 15.18 -13.26
C SER A 230 -4.03 14.33 -11.97
N PHE A 231 -2.90 14.21 -11.27
CA PHE A 231 -2.77 13.38 -10.06
C PHE A 231 -3.52 13.96 -8.85
N TYR A 232 -3.32 15.24 -8.59
CA TYR A 232 -4.04 15.93 -7.51
C TYR A 232 -5.57 15.85 -7.65
N ARG A 233 -6.06 15.82 -8.89
CA ARG A 233 -7.48 15.72 -9.19
C ARG A 233 -8.12 14.39 -8.79
N SER A 234 -7.42 13.29 -9.01
CA SER A 234 -7.95 11.96 -8.65
C SER A 234 -8.04 11.80 -7.15
N PHE A 235 -7.04 12.28 -6.42
CA PHE A 235 -7.01 12.19 -4.96
C PHE A 235 -8.11 13.03 -4.32
N VAL A 236 -8.21 14.30 -4.68
CA VAL A 236 -9.23 15.23 -4.15
C VAL A 236 -10.65 14.76 -4.52
N HIS A 237 -10.83 14.15 -5.68
CA HIS A 237 -12.14 13.64 -6.10
C HIS A 237 -12.55 12.39 -5.31
N ILE A 238 -11.61 11.49 -5.00
CA ILE A 238 -11.87 10.32 -4.14
C ILE A 238 -12.24 10.77 -2.72
N GLU A 239 -11.49 11.70 -2.14
CA GLU A 239 -11.80 12.24 -0.80
C GLU A 239 -13.18 12.92 -0.75
N SER A 240 -13.56 13.66 -1.78
CA SER A 240 -14.85 14.36 -1.83
C SER A 240 -16.05 13.45 -2.07
N LEU A 241 -15.88 12.33 -2.78
CA LEU A 241 -16.94 11.33 -3.02
C LEU A 241 -17.16 10.41 -1.81
N CYS A 242 -16.14 10.17 -1.05
CA CYS A 242 -16.20 9.36 0.15
C CYS A 242 -16.39 10.29 1.35
N HIS A 243 -17.61 10.46 1.85
CA HIS A 243 -17.89 10.94 3.22
C HIS A 243 -17.41 9.89 4.24
N LEU A 244 -16.17 9.44 4.08
CA LEU A 244 -15.60 8.36 4.88
C LEU A 244 -15.07 8.95 6.18
N GLN A 245 -15.57 8.48 7.29
CA GLN A 245 -15.28 8.97 8.64
C GLN A 245 -13.86 8.74 9.14
N ALA A 246 -12.97 8.15 8.38
CA ALA A 246 -11.60 7.94 8.81
C ALA A 246 -10.65 7.78 7.63
N LEU A 247 -10.21 8.88 7.04
CA LEU A 247 -9.07 8.86 6.14
C LEU A 247 -7.79 9.00 6.96
N ARG A 248 -7.19 7.88 7.37
CA ARG A 248 -5.79 7.86 7.81
C ARG A 248 -4.89 7.61 6.61
N SER A 249 -3.82 8.34 6.59
CA SER A 249 -2.64 8.33 5.72
C SER A 249 -2.73 9.21 4.47
N GLN A 250 -2.23 10.40 4.63
CA GLN A 250 -1.60 11.08 3.53
C GLN A 250 -0.19 10.49 3.38
N HIS A 251 0.11 9.83 2.28
CA HIS A 251 1.49 9.59 1.89
C HIS A 251 2.14 10.94 1.56
N VAL A 252 2.58 11.64 2.56
CA VAL A 252 3.43 12.80 2.37
C VAL A 252 4.79 12.27 1.90
N ASN A 253 5.12 12.49 0.63
CA ASN A 253 6.47 12.33 0.12
C ASN A 253 7.35 13.39 0.81
N VAL A 254 7.85 13.09 1.98
CA VAL A 254 8.93 13.86 2.61
C VAL A 254 10.19 13.55 1.82
N LYS A 255 10.50 14.45 0.87
CA LYS A 255 11.58 14.24 -0.12
C LYS A 255 12.97 14.14 0.45
N ASP A 256 13.25 14.61 1.65
CA ASP A 256 14.62 14.88 2.10
C ASP A 256 15.12 14.08 3.32
N SER A 257 14.28 13.60 4.22
CA SER A 257 14.71 12.83 5.39
C SER A 257 14.68 11.30 5.20
N VAL A 258 13.72 10.81 4.42
CA VAL A 258 13.57 9.37 4.13
C VAL A 258 14.54 8.90 3.03
N THR A 259 15.04 9.82 2.19
CA THR A 259 15.99 9.50 1.12
C THR A 259 17.32 8.95 1.66
N THR A 260 17.69 9.24 2.88
CA THR A 260 18.96 8.78 3.49
C THR A 260 18.82 7.32 3.95
N SER A 261 17.71 6.95 4.59
CA SER A 261 17.44 5.56 5.00
C SER A 261 17.21 4.65 3.77
N PHE A 262 16.43 5.12 2.78
CA PHE A 262 16.23 4.40 1.52
C PHE A 262 17.52 4.21 0.70
N ARG A 263 18.44 5.18 0.73
CA ARG A 263 19.75 5.04 0.07
C ARG A 263 20.62 4.00 0.77
N SER A 264 20.56 3.88 2.10
CA SER A 264 21.31 2.86 2.84
C SER A 264 20.77 1.46 2.60
N GLN A 265 19.45 1.25 2.63
CA GLN A 265 18.83 -0.03 2.26
C GLN A 265 19.06 -0.39 0.80
N ARG A 266 18.90 0.56 -0.14
CA ARG A 266 19.18 0.34 -1.56
C ARG A 266 20.65 0.03 -1.83
N ARG A 267 21.58 0.66 -1.10
CA ARG A 267 23.02 0.36 -1.22
C ARG A 267 23.37 -1.01 -0.66
N ARG A 268 22.79 -1.44 0.50
CA ARG A 268 22.99 -2.80 1.01
C ARG A 268 22.46 -3.87 0.07
N PHE A 269 21.27 -3.67 -0.52
CA PHE A 269 20.72 -4.61 -1.52
C PHE A 269 21.40 -4.55 -2.90
N GLN A 270 22.30 -3.59 -3.16
CA GLN A 270 23.05 -3.45 -4.42
C GLN A 270 24.55 -3.71 -4.29
N GLN A 271 25.14 -3.70 -3.09
CA GLN A 271 26.61 -3.80 -2.89
C GLN A 271 27.09 -5.16 -2.34
N GLU A 272 26.22 -6.04 -1.92
CA GLU A 272 26.54 -7.45 -1.64
C GLU A 272 26.01 -8.34 -2.78
#